data_48a76749c985fb5acab1504ed006da38
#
_entry.id   48a76749c985fb5acab1504ed006da38
#
_cell.length_a   1.000
_cell.length_b   1.000
_cell.length_c   1.000
_cell.angle_alpha   90.00
_cell.angle_beta   90.00
_cell.angle_gamma   90.00
#
_symmetry.space_group_name_H-M   'P 1'
#
loop_
_entity.id
_entity.type
_entity.pdbx_description
1 polymer ?
#
loop_
_entity_poly.entity_id
_entity_poly.type
_entity_poly.pdbx_seq_one_letter_code
_entity_poly.pdbx_strand_id
1 'polypeptide(L)'
;LTVELWIDRTSIATFRPISYQVNNNLWTVGFNIDCTFNMSTGQIISLGLLSGRGYFSSASDAGSNTNLNLTLSARGEISFGEKFPLVPNLPDIKQIDFIKAVASMVGLFALPDGENGIKFIPFDNLSANKSKAVDWTNRVIMAYNSVTPRNLQYTLDNIAQNNWFRYKEDDNVMGNYDGNIQVDDATIEYERDAITLPFSACSTKGGVAYIPLYSYNDNGELQYNKANPRILLLDGTKGIFKGLEWTTLIANNYQTYKGLINNAKIVTEYIRLNSIELRDLEMDIPVYLAQYGCYLAIIEIKTKENDICECKLLKL
;
A
#
# COMPACT_ATOMS: atom_id res chain seq x y z
N LEU A 1 27.51 -40.02 27.29
CA LEU A 1 26.54 -39.97 26.18
C LEU A 1 26.60 -38.59 25.58
N THR A 2 26.70 -38.50 24.26
CA THR A 2 26.74 -37.24 23.53
C THR A 2 25.82 -37.34 22.32
N VAL A 3 25.03 -36.35 22.07
CA VAL A 3 24.12 -36.30 20.92
C VAL A 3 24.67 -35.29 19.92
N GLU A 4 24.69 -35.67 18.68
CA GLU A 4 25.01 -34.77 17.55
C GLU A 4 23.83 -34.51 16.68
N LEU A 5 23.73 -33.25 16.25
CA LEU A 5 22.83 -32.82 15.23
C LEU A 5 23.54 -32.78 13.88
N TRP A 6 22.95 -33.41 12.90
CA TRP A 6 23.49 -33.54 11.56
C TRP A 6 22.55 -32.92 10.52
N ILE A 7 23.14 -32.27 9.53
CA ILE A 7 22.43 -31.95 8.29
C ILE A 7 23.05 -32.80 7.19
N ASP A 8 22.25 -33.63 6.55
CA ASP A 8 22.68 -34.70 5.65
C ASP A 8 23.71 -35.60 6.31
N ARG A 9 24.99 -35.45 5.97
CA ARG A 9 26.10 -36.23 6.52
C ARG A 9 27.13 -35.39 7.28
N THR A 10 26.79 -34.12 7.56
CA THR A 10 27.69 -33.19 8.23
C THR A 10 27.20 -32.90 9.64
N SER A 11 28.02 -33.15 10.64
CA SER A 11 27.77 -32.78 12.03
C SER A 11 27.86 -31.27 12.17
N ILE A 12 26.82 -30.66 12.73
CA ILE A 12 26.73 -29.20 12.89
C ILE A 12 26.80 -28.75 14.35
N ALA A 13 26.40 -29.62 15.28
CA ALA A 13 26.42 -29.31 16.69
C ALA A 13 26.47 -30.59 17.55
N THR A 14 27.12 -30.50 18.71
CA THR A 14 27.28 -31.60 19.68
C THR A 14 26.74 -31.15 21.03
N PHE A 15 25.91 -31.97 21.64
CA PHE A 15 25.22 -31.65 22.89
C PHE A 15 25.58 -32.65 23.98
N ARG A 16 25.83 -32.16 25.20
CA ARG A 16 26.05 -32.99 26.39
C ARG A 16 24.75 -33.07 27.19
N PRO A 17 24.54 -34.17 27.96
CA PRO A 17 23.38 -34.27 28.81
C PRO A 17 23.36 -33.20 29.88
N ILE A 18 22.17 -32.71 30.18
CA ILE A 18 21.89 -31.74 31.24
C ILE A 18 21.36 -32.41 32.51
N SER A 19 20.84 -33.63 32.41
CA SER A 19 20.30 -34.37 33.54
C SER A 19 20.48 -35.86 33.35
N TYR A 20 20.64 -36.58 34.47
CA TYR A 20 20.71 -38.02 34.52
C TYR A 20 19.79 -38.54 35.62
N GLN A 21 19.03 -39.57 35.33
CA GLN A 21 18.28 -40.34 36.30
C GLN A 21 18.57 -41.83 36.10
N VAL A 22 18.76 -42.56 37.17
CA VAL A 22 18.98 -44.00 37.15
C VAL A 22 17.87 -44.68 37.91
N ASN A 23 17.02 -45.42 37.23
CA ASN A 23 15.99 -46.27 37.79
C ASN A 23 16.16 -47.70 37.30
N ASN A 24 16.35 -48.65 38.20
CA ASN A 24 16.44 -50.09 37.88
C ASN A 24 17.38 -50.42 36.70
N ASN A 25 18.59 -49.91 36.71
CA ASN A 25 19.59 -50.07 35.64
C ASN A 25 19.26 -49.38 34.32
N LEU A 26 18.17 -48.61 34.25
CA LEU A 26 17.83 -47.76 33.11
C LEU A 26 18.28 -46.33 33.37
N TRP A 27 19.00 -45.77 32.40
CA TRP A 27 19.44 -44.39 32.44
C TRP A 27 18.50 -43.55 31.62
N THR A 28 17.83 -42.60 32.26
CA THR A 28 17.10 -41.54 31.56
C THR A 28 18.01 -40.33 31.48
N VAL A 29 18.21 -39.83 30.26
CA VAL A 29 19.16 -38.75 30.01
C VAL A 29 18.40 -37.61 29.30
N GLY A 30 18.45 -36.45 29.91
CA GLY A 30 17.83 -35.24 29.33
C GLY A 30 18.85 -34.39 28.58
N PHE A 31 18.46 -33.91 27.44
CA PHE A 31 19.23 -32.96 26.64
C PHE A 31 18.38 -31.71 26.40
N ASN A 32 19.03 -30.56 26.42
CA ASN A 32 18.51 -29.37 25.83
C ASN A 32 19.28 -29.08 24.55
N ILE A 33 18.59 -29.07 23.41
CA ILE A 33 19.15 -28.82 22.10
C ILE A 33 18.59 -27.51 21.62
N ASP A 34 19.36 -26.44 21.76
CA ASP A 34 19.06 -25.13 21.22
C ASP A 34 20.24 -24.68 20.36
N CYS A 35 20.03 -24.66 19.08
CA CYS A 35 21.04 -24.22 18.13
C CYS A 35 20.40 -23.64 16.86
N THR A 36 21.10 -22.73 16.24
CA THR A 36 20.69 -22.11 14.97
C THR A 36 21.62 -22.66 13.87
N PHE A 37 21.02 -23.05 12.76
CA PHE A 37 21.77 -23.57 11.61
C PHE A 37 21.02 -23.20 10.31
N ASN A 38 21.76 -23.23 9.21
CA ASN A 38 21.20 -22.99 7.88
C ASN A 38 20.85 -24.30 7.20
N MET A 39 19.67 -24.39 6.64
CA MET A 39 19.24 -25.54 5.83
C MET A 39 18.70 -25.06 4.48
N SER A 40 18.98 -25.85 3.46
CA SER A 40 18.37 -25.68 2.13
C SER A 40 17.24 -26.69 1.92
N THR A 41 16.35 -26.39 1.00
CA THR A 41 15.25 -27.30 0.65
C THR A 41 15.77 -28.66 0.21
N GLY A 42 15.25 -29.73 0.82
CA GLY A 42 15.65 -31.12 0.51
C GLY A 42 16.75 -31.70 1.39
N GLN A 43 17.36 -30.90 2.26
CA GLN A 43 18.30 -31.42 3.24
C GLN A 43 17.61 -32.15 4.39
N ILE A 44 18.25 -33.16 4.91
CA ILE A 44 17.71 -34.00 6.00
C ILE A 44 18.43 -33.64 7.30
N ILE A 45 17.65 -33.31 8.32
CA ILE A 45 18.14 -33.17 9.68
C ILE A 45 18.00 -34.46 10.44
N SER A 46 19.06 -34.85 11.16
CA SER A 46 19.06 -36.04 11.99
C SER A 46 19.80 -35.83 13.32
N LEU A 47 19.33 -36.53 14.33
CA LEU A 47 20.00 -36.62 15.63
C LEU A 47 20.66 -37.98 15.77
N GLY A 48 21.90 -38.01 16.14
CA GLY A 48 22.67 -39.21 16.33
C GLY A 48 23.36 -39.26 17.67
N LEU A 49 23.68 -40.48 18.16
CA LEU A 49 24.52 -40.67 19.31
C LEU A 49 26.00 -40.75 18.87
N LEU A 50 26.81 -39.80 19.34
CA LEU A 50 28.24 -39.76 19.02
C LEU A 50 29.01 -40.75 19.86
N SER A 51 28.70 -40.90 21.15
CA SER A 51 29.40 -41.79 22.06
C SER A 51 28.45 -42.48 23.03
N GLY A 52 28.72 -43.72 23.32
CA GLY A 52 27.90 -44.57 24.16
C GLY A 52 27.07 -45.58 23.38
N ARG A 53 26.59 -46.62 24.06
CA ARG A 53 25.63 -47.56 23.49
C ARG A 53 24.25 -47.20 24.02
N GLY A 54 23.37 -46.85 23.16
CA GLY A 54 22.00 -46.53 23.46
C GLY A 54 21.17 -46.55 22.19
N TYR A 55 19.87 -46.66 22.34
CA TYR A 55 18.91 -46.53 21.25
C TYR A 55 17.79 -45.65 21.74
N PHE A 56 17.26 -44.92 20.83
CA PHE A 56 15.99 -44.22 21.06
C PHE A 56 14.90 -45.29 20.97
N SER A 57 14.29 -45.67 22.09
CA SER A 57 13.16 -46.58 22.05
C SER A 57 11.89 -45.83 21.64
N SER A 58 11.11 -46.45 20.78
CA SER A 58 9.77 -45.97 20.48
C SER A 58 8.84 -46.21 21.68
N ALA A 59 7.79 -45.47 21.81
CA ALA A 59 6.82 -45.49 22.92
C ALA A 59 6.11 -46.84 23.14
N SER A 60 6.43 -47.89 22.38
CA SER A 60 5.87 -49.23 22.52
C SER A 60 6.59 -50.12 23.53
N ASP A 61 7.81 -49.76 23.96
CA ASP A 61 8.54 -50.50 24.98
C ASP A 61 8.13 -50.02 26.37
N ALA A 62 7.51 -50.91 27.12
CA ALA A 62 7.00 -50.65 28.45
C ALA A 62 8.05 -50.03 29.37
N GLY A 63 7.95 -48.74 29.61
CA GLY A 63 8.74 -47.98 30.55
C GLY A 63 9.59 -46.85 29.99
N SER A 64 9.62 -46.60 28.69
CA SER A 64 10.36 -45.46 28.12
C SER A 64 9.42 -44.35 27.61
N ASN A 65 9.32 -43.29 28.39
CA ASN A 65 8.75 -42.04 27.90
C ASN A 65 9.82 -41.26 27.12
N THR A 66 9.93 -41.51 25.83
CA THR A 66 10.76 -40.69 24.95
C THR A 66 9.85 -39.62 24.35
N ASN A 67 9.72 -38.47 24.98
CA ASN A 67 9.10 -37.32 24.40
C ASN A 67 10.20 -36.54 23.64
N LEU A 68 10.29 -36.74 22.36
CA LEU A 68 11.10 -35.89 21.49
C LEU A 68 10.18 -34.82 20.92
N ASN A 69 10.19 -33.64 21.52
CA ASN A 69 9.56 -32.46 20.93
C ASN A 69 10.62 -31.71 20.12
N LEU A 70 10.57 -31.84 18.83
CA LEU A 70 11.39 -31.05 17.92
C LEU A 70 10.55 -29.89 17.40
N THR A 71 10.86 -28.69 17.86
CA THR A 71 10.27 -27.47 17.31
C THR A 71 11.28 -26.83 16.38
N LEU A 72 11.03 -26.91 15.08
CA LEU A 72 11.82 -26.20 14.09
C LEU A 72 11.17 -24.84 13.87
N SER A 73 11.84 -23.80 14.32
CA SER A 73 11.47 -22.41 14.01
C SER A 73 12.39 -21.94 12.89
N ALA A 74 11.81 -21.66 11.73
CA ALA A 74 12.57 -21.06 10.64
C ALA A 74 12.94 -19.61 11.03
N ARG A 75 14.23 -19.38 11.26
CA ARG A 75 14.81 -18.04 11.24
C ARG A 75 15.33 -17.82 9.82
N GLY A 76 14.48 -17.38 8.92
CA GLY A 76 14.90 -17.16 7.55
C GLY A 76 14.92 -15.70 7.20
N GLU A 77 16.07 -15.13 6.91
CA GLU A 77 16.13 -14.10 5.88
C GLU A 77 15.81 -14.82 4.57
N ILE A 78 14.79 -14.37 3.85
CA ILE A 78 14.51 -14.90 2.51
C ILE A 78 15.66 -14.41 1.63
N SER A 79 16.50 -15.33 1.18
CA SER A 79 17.64 -15.01 0.33
C SER A 79 17.15 -14.46 -1.00
N PHE A 80 17.92 -13.54 -1.57
CA PHE A 80 17.62 -12.99 -2.90
C PHE A 80 17.50 -14.12 -3.93
N GLY A 81 16.37 -14.15 -4.62
CA GLY A 81 16.06 -15.20 -5.61
C GLY A 81 15.20 -16.35 -5.07
N GLU A 82 14.96 -16.45 -3.77
CA GLU A 82 14.03 -17.42 -3.21
C GLU A 82 12.57 -16.95 -3.30
N LYS A 83 11.65 -17.91 -3.21
CA LYS A 83 10.20 -17.62 -3.26
C LYS A 83 9.73 -17.01 -1.94
N PHE A 84 9.34 -15.76 -1.98
CA PHE A 84 8.67 -15.10 -0.86
C PHE A 84 7.26 -15.69 -0.68
N PRO A 85 6.85 -16.11 0.53
CA PRO A 85 5.49 -16.58 0.81
C PRO A 85 4.51 -15.39 0.75
N LEU A 86 3.98 -15.12 -0.45
CA LEU A 86 3.20 -13.92 -0.71
C LEU A 86 1.89 -13.91 0.06
N VAL A 87 1.15 -15.02 0.03
CA VAL A 87 -0.22 -15.10 0.55
C VAL A 87 -0.33 -14.74 2.05
N PRO A 88 0.48 -15.30 2.97
CA PRO A 88 0.38 -14.95 4.39
C PRO A 88 0.89 -13.54 4.72
N ASN A 89 1.60 -12.92 3.77
CA ASN A 89 2.18 -11.58 3.93
C ASN A 89 1.44 -10.49 3.12
N LEU A 90 0.33 -10.86 2.46
CA LEU A 90 -0.53 -9.87 1.84
C LEU A 90 -1.20 -9.00 2.90
N PRO A 91 -1.31 -7.69 2.64
CA PRO A 91 -1.98 -6.79 3.56
C PRO A 91 -3.49 -7.07 3.62
N ASP A 92 -4.07 -6.95 4.81
CA ASP A 92 -5.51 -6.97 5.00
C ASP A 92 -6.10 -5.60 4.64
N ILE A 93 -6.13 -5.29 3.35
CA ILE A 93 -6.76 -4.09 2.80
C ILE A 93 -7.77 -4.46 1.74
N LYS A 94 -8.82 -3.67 1.59
CA LYS A 94 -9.80 -3.88 0.53
C LYS A 94 -9.15 -3.65 -0.84
N GLN A 95 -9.49 -4.47 -1.82
CA GLN A 95 -8.99 -4.33 -3.19
C GLN A 95 -9.22 -2.92 -3.76
N ILE A 96 -10.39 -2.33 -3.48
CA ILE A 96 -10.71 -0.97 -3.93
C ILE A 96 -9.78 0.08 -3.35
N ASP A 97 -9.39 -0.07 -2.08
CA ASP A 97 -8.49 0.89 -1.42
C ASP A 97 -7.07 0.75 -1.96
N PHE A 98 -6.65 -0.47 -2.31
CA PHE A 98 -5.38 -0.70 -2.99
C PHE A 98 -5.36 -0.05 -4.40
N ILE A 99 -6.41 -0.26 -5.20
CA ILE A 99 -6.53 0.34 -6.54
C ILE A 99 -6.52 1.87 -6.46
N LYS A 100 -7.28 2.45 -5.52
CA LYS A 100 -7.29 3.90 -5.29
C LYS A 100 -5.91 4.43 -4.89
N ALA A 101 -5.21 3.71 -4.01
CA ALA A 101 -3.88 4.09 -3.56
C ALA A 101 -2.89 4.14 -4.73
N VAL A 102 -2.85 3.08 -5.55
CA VAL A 102 -1.97 3.03 -6.73
C VAL A 102 -2.35 4.11 -7.75
N ALA A 103 -3.65 4.30 -8.03
CA ALA A 103 -4.12 5.36 -8.92
C ALA A 103 -3.67 6.74 -8.42
N SER A 104 -3.80 7.00 -7.12
CA SER A 104 -3.34 8.25 -6.50
C SER A 104 -1.82 8.45 -6.63
N MET A 105 -1.00 7.40 -6.47
CA MET A 105 0.45 7.53 -6.62
C MET A 105 0.86 7.99 -8.02
N VAL A 106 0.16 7.56 -9.05
CA VAL A 106 0.44 7.92 -10.44
C VAL A 106 -0.45 9.06 -10.98
N GLY A 107 -1.13 9.79 -10.08
CA GLY A 107 -1.90 10.97 -10.45
C GLY A 107 -3.14 10.69 -11.30
N LEU A 108 -3.71 9.48 -11.16
CA LEU A 108 -4.91 9.09 -11.89
C LEU A 108 -6.16 9.31 -11.02
N PHE A 109 -7.21 9.78 -11.66
CA PHE A 109 -8.54 9.80 -11.06
C PHE A 109 -9.49 8.89 -11.83
N ALA A 110 -10.46 8.32 -11.12
CA ALA A 110 -11.40 7.35 -11.66
C ALA A 110 -12.67 8.06 -12.12
N LEU A 111 -13.09 7.79 -13.34
CA LEU A 111 -14.35 8.27 -13.91
C LEU A 111 -15.21 7.07 -14.33
N PRO A 112 -16.55 7.23 -14.31
CA PRO A 112 -17.43 6.24 -14.93
C PRO A 112 -17.13 6.07 -16.41
N ASP A 113 -17.26 4.84 -16.91
CA ASP A 113 -17.10 4.48 -18.32
C ASP A 113 -18.23 3.54 -18.71
N GLY A 114 -19.27 4.09 -19.29
CA GLY A 114 -20.51 3.38 -19.57
C GLY A 114 -21.24 2.90 -18.31
N GLU A 115 -22.04 1.81 -18.43
CA GLU A 115 -22.91 1.35 -17.35
C GLU A 115 -22.13 0.67 -16.20
N ASN A 116 -21.04 -0.02 -16.47
CA ASN A 116 -20.32 -0.84 -15.51
C ASN A 116 -18.79 -0.67 -15.56
N GLY A 117 -18.28 0.29 -16.35
CA GLY A 117 -16.87 0.55 -16.52
C GLY A 117 -16.35 1.64 -15.62
N ILE A 118 -15.05 1.59 -15.35
CA ILE A 118 -14.30 2.67 -14.71
C ILE A 118 -13.06 2.91 -15.57
N LYS A 119 -12.86 4.15 -16.00
CA LYS A 119 -11.62 4.57 -16.65
C LYS A 119 -10.76 5.40 -15.71
N PHE A 120 -9.47 5.18 -15.76
CA PHE A 120 -8.49 5.94 -15.00
C PHE A 120 -7.77 6.90 -15.95
N ILE A 121 -7.80 8.17 -15.64
CA ILE A 121 -7.19 9.21 -16.48
C ILE A 121 -6.30 10.14 -15.66
N PRO A 122 -5.18 10.61 -16.20
CA PRO A 122 -4.35 11.63 -15.58
C PRO A 122 -5.00 13.02 -15.71
N PHE A 123 -4.64 13.93 -14.82
CA PHE A 123 -5.13 15.32 -14.86
C PHE A 123 -4.79 16.03 -16.17
N ASP A 124 -3.71 15.65 -16.83
CA ASP A 124 -3.28 16.24 -18.10
C ASP A 124 -4.31 16.03 -19.21
N ASN A 125 -5.08 14.94 -19.18
CA ASN A 125 -6.12 14.64 -20.17
C ASN A 125 -7.21 15.72 -20.20
N LEU A 126 -7.51 16.37 -19.10
CA LEU A 126 -8.49 17.47 -19.07
C LEU A 126 -8.07 18.62 -20.00
N SER A 127 -6.78 18.96 -20.02
CA SER A 127 -6.25 19.98 -20.91
C SER A 127 -6.08 19.47 -22.35
N ALA A 128 -5.65 18.21 -22.52
CA ALA A 128 -5.46 17.60 -23.83
C ALA A 128 -6.79 17.45 -24.60
N ASN A 129 -7.88 17.20 -23.90
CA ASN A 129 -9.21 17.03 -24.49
C ASN A 129 -9.93 18.36 -24.85
N LYS A 130 -9.30 19.53 -24.66
CA LYS A 130 -9.92 20.83 -25.06
C LYS A 130 -10.36 20.88 -26.52
N SER A 131 -9.67 20.19 -27.42
CA SER A 131 -10.06 20.12 -28.83
C SER A 131 -11.35 19.34 -29.09
N LYS A 132 -11.77 18.51 -28.13
CA LYS A 132 -13.02 17.73 -28.17
C LYS A 132 -14.15 18.40 -27.39
N ALA A 133 -13.91 19.57 -26.82
CA ALA A 133 -14.85 20.23 -25.93
C ALA A 133 -16.24 20.40 -26.54
N VAL A 134 -17.25 20.15 -25.75
CA VAL A 134 -18.66 20.31 -26.13
C VAL A 134 -19.13 21.71 -25.77
N ASP A 135 -19.76 22.40 -26.71
CA ASP A 135 -20.32 23.74 -26.48
C ASP A 135 -21.68 23.65 -25.76
N TRP A 136 -21.69 24.08 -24.52
CA TRP A 136 -22.91 24.15 -23.69
C TRP A 136 -23.51 25.58 -23.58
N THR A 137 -23.01 26.54 -24.35
CA THR A 137 -23.42 27.96 -24.30
C THR A 137 -24.94 28.14 -24.33
N ASN A 138 -25.60 27.44 -25.26
CA ASN A 138 -27.04 27.52 -25.42
C ASN A 138 -27.87 26.63 -24.49
N ARG A 139 -27.22 25.87 -23.61
CA ARG A 139 -27.85 24.95 -22.65
C ARG A 139 -27.96 25.56 -21.26
N VAL A 140 -27.34 26.72 -21.03
CA VAL A 140 -27.37 27.44 -19.75
C VAL A 140 -28.75 27.99 -19.48
N ILE A 141 -29.28 27.70 -18.29
CA ILE A 141 -30.54 28.21 -17.79
C ILE A 141 -30.25 29.41 -16.90
N MET A 142 -30.80 30.54 -17.25
CA MET A 142 -30.52 31.84 -16.57
C MET A 142 -31.02 31.89 -15.14
N ALA A 143 -32.09 31.18 -14.85
CA ALA A 143 -32.63 31.08 -13.50
C ALA A 143 -33.40 29.77 -13.31
N TYR A 144 -33.33 29.19 -12.13
CA TYR A 144 -34.11 28.03 -11.71
C TYR A 144 -34.71 28.30 -10.33
N ASN A 145 -36.04 28.13 -10.20
CA ASN A 145 -36.77 28.41 -8.96
C ASN A 145 -36.46 29.81 -8.38
N SER A 146 -36.41 30.83 -9.24
CA SER A 146 -36.07 32.21 -8.87
C SER A 146 -34.63 32.41 -8.34
N VAL A 147 -33.78 31.42 -8.46
CA VAL A 147 -32.37 31.52 -8.06
C VAL A 147 -31.51 31.68 -9.32
N THR A 148 -30.65 32.68 -9.34
CA THR A 148 -29.58 32.82 -10.33
C THR A 148 -28.39 32.00 -9.87
N PRO A 149 -27.93 30.98 -10.64
CA PRO A 149 -26.91 30.09 -10.17
C PRO A 149 -25.50 30.66 -10.09
N ARG A 150 -25.21 31.68 -10.86
CA ARG A 150 -23.86 32.25 -11.07
C ARG A 150 -23.06 32.51 -9.79
N ASN A 151 -22.69 31.43 -9.13
CA ASN A 151 -21.81 31.48 -7.98
C ASN A 151 -20.38 31.27 -8.49
N LEU A 152 -19.51 32.23 -8.24
CA LEU A 152 -18.09 32.14 -8.52
C LEU A 152 -17.37 31.78 -7.24
N GLN A 153 -16.63 30.69 -7.29
CA GLN A 153 -15.79 30.20 -6.20
C GLN A 153 -14.34 30.17 -6.67
N TYR A 154 -13.43 30.72 -5.87
CA TYR A 154 -12.02 30.85 -6.24
C TYR A 154 -11.13 29.76 -5.64
N THR A 155 -11.71 28.91 -4.81
CA THR A 155 -11.02 27.76 -4.19
C THR A 155 -11.81 26.50 -4.39
N LEU A 156 -11.13 25.38 -4.51
CA LEU A 156 -11.76 24.07 -4.45
C LEU A 156 -12.12 23.74 -3.00
N ASP A 157 -13.24 23.03 -2.81
CA ASP A 157 -13.58 22.48 -1.51
C ASP A 157 -12.49 21.47 -1.09
N ASN A 158 -12.27 21.38 0.20
CA ASN A 158 -11.31 20.43 0.76
C ASN A 158 -9.86 20.65 0.28
N ILE A 159 -9.41 21.88 0.16
CA ILE A 159 -8.03 22.27 -0.07
C ILE A 159 -7.56 23.12 1.10
N ALA A 160 -6.29 22.94 1.51
CA ALA A 160 -5.62 23.76 2.51
C ALA A 160 -4.39 24.45 1.90
N GLN A 161 -3.76 25.36 2.67
CA GLN A 161 -2.50 25.97 2.27
C GLN A 161 -1.42 24.91 2.04
N ASN A 162 -1.39 23.87 2.88
CA ASN A 162 -0.49 22.73 2.79
C ASN A 162 -1.31 21.45 2.64
N ASN A 163 -1.24 20.84 1.46
CA ASN A 163 -1.96 19.59 1.16
C ASN A 163 -0.95 18.45 1.17
N TRP A 164 -0.98 17.66 2.24
CA TRP A 164 -0.02 16.59 2.47
C TRP A 164 -0.42 15.31 1.75
N PHE A 165 0.58 14.68 1.15
CA PHE A 165 0.52 13.35 0.55
C PHE A 165 1.42 12.47 1.40
N ARG A 166 0.81 11.51 2.09
CA ARG A 166 1.48 10.73 3.14
C ARG A 166 1.46 9.25 2.86
N TYR A 167 2.51 8.59 3.30
CA TYR A 167 2.48 7.16 3.54
C TYR A 167 1.85 6.89 4.91
N LYS A 168 1.32 5.67 5.12
CA LYS A 168 0.92 5.23 6.45
C LYS A 168 2.13 5.26 7.38
N GLU A 169 1.97 5.83 8.55
CA GLU A 169 3.02 5.85 9.55
C GLU A 169 3.44 4.45 10.00
N ASP A 170 4.74 4.25 10.19
CA ASP A 170 5.33 3.01 10.70
C ASP A 170 6.64 3.35 11.41
N ASP A 171 6.71 3.06 12.71
CA ASP A 171 7.87 3.35 13.57
C ASP A 171 9.18 2.69 13.11
N ASN A 172 9.08 1.66 12.27
CA ASN A 172 10.24 0.98 11.71
C ASN A 172 10.76 1.60 10.41
N VAL A 173 10.11 2.65 9.90
CA VAL A 173 10.52 3.35 8.68
C VAL A 173 11.34 4.57 9.06
N MET A 174 12.61 4.57 8.67
CA MET A 174 13.48 5.73 8.84
C MET A 174 13.49 6.58 7.57
N GLY A 175 13.23 7.85 7.70
CA GLY A 175 13.21 8.82 6.60
C GLY A 175 11.81 9.42 6.39
N ASN A 176 11.79 10.51 5.64
CA ASN A 176 10.55 11.19 5.27
C ASN A 176 10.30 10.98 3.76
N TYR A 177 9.22 10.30 3.44
CA TYR A 177 8.80 9.99 2.08
C TYR A 177 7.53 10.75 1.67
N ASP A 178 7.06 11.64 2.53
CA ASP A 178 5.88 12.45 2.31
C ASP A 178 6.17 13.62 1.37
N GLY A 179 5.13 14.17 0.80
CA GLY A 179 5.18 15.34 -0.06
C GLY A 179 4.06 16.31 0.25
N ASN A 180 4.19 17.52 -0.26
CA ASN A 180 3.23 18.57 -0.03
C ASN A 180 2.98 19.37 -1.33
N ILE A 181 1.73 19.71 -1.59
CA ILE A 181 1.35 20.71 -2.59
C ILE A 181 0.85 21.94 -1.84
N GLN A 182 1.57 23.05 -2.01
CA GLN A 182 1.23 24.32 -1.40
C GLN A 182 0.27 25.12 -2.29
N VAL A 183 -0.69 25.78 -1.66
CA VAL A 183 -1.61 26.74 -2.24
C VAL A 183 -1.40 28.08 -1.57
N ASP A 184 -1.15 29.11 -2.36
CA ASP A 184 -0.88 30.49 -1.88
C ASP A 184 -2.20 31.23 -1.64
N ASP A 185 -2.93 30.80 -0.62
CA ASP A 185 -4.17 31.42 -0.17
C ASP A 185 -4.25 31.39 1.37
N ALA A 186 -4.02 32.53 1.98
CA ALA A 186 -4.02 32.66 3.45
C ALA A 186 -5.44 32.60 4.07
N THR A 187 -6.49 32.52 3.26
CA THR A 187 -7.89 32.50 3.74
C THR A 187 -8.42 31.08 4.02
N ILE A 188 -7.70 30.05 3.57
CA ILE A 188 -8.09 28.65 3.76
C ILE A 188 -7.34 28.03 4.95
N GLU A 189 -7.74 26.82 5.36
CA GLU A 189 -7.09 26.07 6.44
C GLU A 189 -5.58 25.94 6.22
N TYR A 190 -4.80 25.91 7.29
CA TYR A 190 -3.36 25.87 7.20
C TYR A 190 -2.82 24.57 6.58
N GLU A 191 -3.34 23.42 7.02
CA GLU A 191 -2.90 22.14 6.50
C GLU A 191 -3.98 21.06 6.54
N ARG A 192 -3.83 20.07 5.70
CA ARG A 192 -4.65 18.87 5.69
C ARG A 192 -3.90 17.70 5.04
N ASP A 193 -4.31 16.49 5.38
CA ASP A 193 -3.91 15.30 4.66
C ASP A 193 -4.82 15.14 3.41
N ALA A 194 -4.26 15.41 2.24
CA ALA A 194 -4.97 15.24 0.98
C ALA A 194 -5.10 13.77 0.60
N ILE A 195 -4.02 13.01 0.77
CA ILE A 195 -3.94 11.59 0.52
C ILE A 195 -3.12 10.93 1.61
N THR A 196 -3.66 9.89 2.24
CA THR A 196 -2.89 8.97 3.10
C THR A 196 -3.01 7.57 2.53
N LEU A 197 -1.89 6.98 2.14
CA LEU A 197 -1.87 5.64 1.58
C LEU A 197 -2.12 4.59 2.68
N PRO A 198 -2.76 3.45 2.36
CA PRO A 198 -3.02 2.38 3.32
C PRO A 198 -1.79 1.51 3.61
N PHE A 199 -0.63 1.85 3.05
CA PHE A 199 0.63 1.15 3.23
C PHE A 199 1.76 2.13 3.54
N SER A 200 2.78 1.62 4.23
CA SER A 200 3.96 2.38 4.64
C SER A 200 5.02 2.42 3.53
N ALA A 201 5.92 3.37 3.60
CA ALA A 201 7.13 3.37 2.81
C ALA A 201 8.04 2.20 3.22
N CYS A 202 8.94 1.80 2.34
CA CYS A 202 9.88 0.73 2.67
C CYS A 202 11.16 1.30 3.25
N SER A 203 11.60 0.75 4.39
CA SER A 203 12.92 1.05 4.93
C SER A 203 14.02 0.47 4.05
N THR A 204 15.19 1.10 4.07
CA THR A 204 16.38 0.60 3.37
C THR A 204 17.51 0.28 4.35
N LYS A 205 18.23 -0.82 4.11
CA LYS A 205 19.44 -1.18 4.85
C LYS A 205 20.54 -1.45 3.84
N GLY A 206 21.62 -0.67 3.92
CA GLY A 206 22.70 -0.78 2.93
C GLY A 206 22.27 -0.49 1.49
N GLY A 207 21.27 0.37 1.28
CA GLY A 207 20.72 0.69 -0.04
C GLY A 207 19.76 -0.36 -0.61
N VAL A 208 19.41 -1.38 0.17
CA VAL A 208 18.44 -2.40 -0.22
C VAL A 208 17.18 -2.24 0.62
N ALA A 209 16.02 -2.25 -0.04
CA ALA A 209 14.73 -2.20 0.63
C ALA A 209 14.49 -3.49 1.42
N TYR A 210 13.98 -3.38 2.65
CA TYR A 210 13.67 -4.54 3.47
C TYR A 210 12.36 -4.35 4.25
N ILE A 211 11.75 -5.48 4.59
CA ILE A 211 10.55 -5.53 5.43
C ILE A 211 10.87 -6.40 6.65
N PRO A 212 10.81 -5.87 7.89
CA PRO A 212 11.01 -6.68 9.08
C PRO A 212 9.78 -7.58 9.29
N LEU A 213 9.97 -8.90 9.16
CA LEU A 213 8.92 -9.90 9.42
C LEU A 213 8.85 -10.28 10.90
N TYR A 214 9.91 -10.04 11.64
CA TYR A 214 10.00 -10.30 13.08
C TYR A 214 10.98 -9.33 13.75
N SER A 215 10.80 -9.17 15.05
CA SER A 215 11.71 -8.42 15.93
C SER A 215 11.91 -9.19 17.22
N TYR A 216 12.91 -8.80 17.99
CA TYR A 216 13.07 -9.29 19.35
C TYR A 216 12.49 -8.24 20.31
N ASN A 217 11.72 -8.71 21.32
CA ASN A 217 11.31 -7.83 22.40
C ASN A 217 12.48 -7.53 23.35
N ASP A 218 12.27 -6.69 24.35
CA ASP A 218 13.26 -6.29 25.33
C ASP A 218 13.81 -7.48 26.15
N ASN A 219 13.06 -8.57 26.22
CA ASN A 219 13.45 -9.81 26.89
C ASN A 219 14.22 -10.77 25.96
N GLY A 220 14.47 -10.39 24.70
CA GLY A 220 15.16 -11.23 23.71
C GLY A 220 14.27 -12.32 23.11
N GLU A 221 12.96 -12.28 23.29
CA GLU A 221 12.03 -13.24 22.71
C GLU A 221 11.62 -12.80 21.29
N LEU A 222 11.55 -13.77 20.38
CA LEU A 222 11.15 -13.54 19.01
C LEU A 222 9.66 -13.18 18.92
N GLN A 223 9.38 -12.01 18.37
CA GLN A 223 8.02 -11.58 18.05
C GLN A 223 7.84 -11.48 16.55
N TYR A 224 6.75 -12.07 16.05
CA TYR A 224 6.35 -11.89 14.66
C TYR A 224 5.61 -10.57 14.52
N ASN A 225 6.16 -9.68 13.72
CA ASN A 225 5.49 -8.44 13.38
C ASN A 225 4.35 -8.76 12.41
N LYS A 226 3.16 -8.21 12.66
CA LYS A 226 2.19 -8.09 11.58
C LYS A 226 2.85 -7.22 10.51
N ALA A 227 3.13 -7.81 9.37
CA ALA A 227 3.72 -7.06 8.27
C ALA A 227 2.74 -5.94 7.87
N ASN A 228 3.07 -4.70 8.20
CA ASN A 228 2.37 -3.59 7.59
C ASN A 228 2.66 -3.66 6.08
N PRO A 229 1.63 -3.53 5.23
CA PRO A 229 1.86 -3.50 3.80
C PRO A 229 2.82 -2.37 3.45
N ARG A 230 3.82 -2.67 2.63
CA ARG A 230 4.86 -1.73 2.20
C ARG A 230 5.07 -1.83 0.71
N ILE A 231 5.43 -0.74 0.08
CA ILE A 231 5.82 -0.74 -1.32
C ILE A 231 7.32 -0.99 -1.43
N LEU A 232 7.67 -1.93 -2.30
CA LEU A 232 9.03 -2.23 -2.72
C LEU A 232 9.14 -1.92 -4.21
N LEU A 233 10.12 -1.10 -4.58
CA LEU A 233 10.51 -0.93 -5.96
C LEU A 233 11.70 -1.86 -6.25
N LEU A 234 11.58 -2.70 -7.28
CA LEU A 234 12.68 -3.51 -7.78
C LEU A 234 13.38 -2.74 -8.90
N ASP A 235 14.64 -2.38 -8.68
CA ASP A 235 15.50 -1.77 -9.69
C ASP A 235 16.66 -2.71 -10.03
N GLY A 236 16.57 -3.36 -11.18
CA GLY A 236 17.56 -4.33 -11.61
C GLY A 236 17.67 -5.53 -10.69
N THR A 237 18.80 -5.70 -10.00
CA THR A 237 19.08 -6.83 -9.09
C THR A 237 18.83 -6.54 -7.62
N LYS A 238 18.41 -5.34 -7.27
CA LYS A 238 18.21 -4.91 -5.88
C LYS A 238 16.82 -4.30 -5.71
N GLY A 239 16.16 -4.62 -4.62
CA GLY A 239 14.97 -3.90 -4.17
C GLY A 239 15.40 -2.55 -3.60
N ILE A 240 14.95 -1.45 -4.21
CA ILE A 240 15.24 -0.09 -3.78
C ILE A 240 13.92 0.66 -3.67
N PHE A 241 13.75 1.45 -2.60
CA PHE A 241 12.69 2.43 -2.53
C PHE A 241 13.21 3.72 -3.15
N LYS A 242 12.94 3.92 -4.46
CA LYS A 242 13.42 5.07 -5.22
C LYS A 242 12.37 5.51 -6.22
N GLY A 243 12.15 6.81 -6.31
CA GLY A 243 11.17 7.41 -7.22
C GLY A 243 9.72 7.21 -6.78
N LEU A 244 9.49 6.63 -5.60
CA LEU A 244 8.18 6.48 -4.96
C LEU A 244 7.99 7.46 -3.80
N GLU A 245 8.97 8.29 -3.51
CA GLU A 245 8.82 9.42 -2.58
C GLU A 245 7.77 10.38 -3.13
N TRP A 246 6.88 10.86 -2.30
CA TRP A 246 5.81 11.75 -2.73
C TRP A 246 6.31 13.02 -3.39
N THR A 247 7.47 13.53 -3.02
CA THR A 247 8.10 14.67 -3.71
C THR A 247 8.33 14.39 -5.19
N THR A 248 8.81 13.19 -5.53
CA THR A 248 9.04 12.74 -6.91
C THR A 248 7.72 12.45 -7.62
N LEU A 249 6.79 11.75 -6.95
CA LEU A 249 5.47 11.43 -7.53
C LEU A 249 4.68 12.72 -7.85
N ILE A 250 4.71 13.72 -6.97
CA ILE A 250 4.07 15.01 -7.19
C ILE A 250 4.74 15.76 -8.35
N ALA A 251 6.07 15.75 -8.41
CA ALA A 251 6.79 16.40 -9.50
C ALA A 251 6.45 15.80 -10.87
N ASN A 252 6.25 14.49 -10.94
CA ASN A 252 5.99 13.79 -12.20
C ASN A 252 4.50 13.77 -12.60
N ASN A 253 3.57 13.68 -11.64
CA ASN A 253 2.19 13.31 -11.94
C ASN A 253 1.16 14.38 -11.54
N TYR A 254 1.53 15.41 -10.78
CA TYR A 254 0.57 16.35 -10.19
C TYR A 254 0.77 17.80 -10.61
N GLN A 255 1.57 18.09 -11.64
CA GLN A 255 1.87 19.48 -12.04
C GLN A 255 0.62 20.21 -12.56
N THR A 256 -0.18 19.55 -13.40
CA THR A 256 -1.45 20.11 -13.88
C THR A 256 -2.43 20.32 -12.71
N TYR A 257 -2.56 19.33 -11.82
CA TYR A 257 -3.40 19.48 -10.64
C TYR A 257 -2.94 20.65 -9.75
N LYS A 258 -1.63 20.78 -9.49
CA LYS A 258 -1.05 21.90 -8.75
C LYS A 258 -1.41 23.25 -9.39
N GLY A 259 -1.33 23.34 -10.71
CA GLY A 259 -1.73 24.53 -11.45
C GLY A 259 -3.22 24.85 -11.29
N LEU A 260 -4.06 23.83 -11.36
CA LEU A 260 -5.52 23.98 -11.21
C LEU A 260 -5.94 24.45 -9.82
N ILE A 261 -5.37 23.89 -8.75
CA ILE A 261 -5.76 24.27 -7.38
C ILE A 261 -5.24 25.64 -6.97
N ASN A 262 -4.08 26.06 -7.50
CA ASN A 262 -3.53 27.39 -7.23
C ASN A 262 -4.24 28.51 -7.99
N ASN A 263 -4.98 28.20 -9.05
CA ASN A 263 -5.69 29.17 -9.88
C ASN A 263 -7.15 28.78 -10.07
N ALA A 264 -7.73 28.10 -9.08
CA ALA A 264 -9.09 27.59 -9.18
C ALA A 264 -10.09 28.72 -9.41
N LYS A 265 -10.88 28.58 -10.47
CA LYS A 265 -12.06 29.40 -10.74
C LYS A 265 -13.20 28.45 -11.07
N ILE A 266 -14.13 28.34 -10.14
CA ILE A 266 -15.23 27.40 -10.22
C ILE A 266 -16.50 28.18 -10.45
N VAL A 267 -17.30 27.67 -11.35
CA VAL A 267 -18.60 28.22 -11.70
C VAL A 267 -19.67 27.19 -11.44
N THR A 268 -20.75 27.56 -10.78
CA THR A 268 -21.92 26.71 -10.67
C THR A 268 -23.00 27.26 -11.61
N GLU A 269 -23.43 26.44 -12.57
CA GLU A 269 -24.44 26.77 -13.56
C GLU A 269 -25.55 25.73 -13.62
N TYR A 270 -26.75 26.15 -13.99
CA TYR A 270 -27.83 25.24 -14.33
C TYR A 270 -27.80 24.97 -15.84
N ILE A 271 -27.62 23.71 -16.18
CA ILE A 271 -27.48 23.25 -17.58
C ILE A 271 -28.62 22.30 -17.90
N ARG A 272 -29.19 22.43 -19.08
CA ARG A 272 -30.22 21.50 -19.56
C ARG A 272 -29.53 20.28 -20.21
N LEU A 273 -29.66 19.10 -19.57
CA LEU A 273 -29.16 17.83 -20.05
C LEU A 273 -30.23 16.78 -19.85
N ASN A 274 -30.64 16.14 -20.93
CA ASN A 274 -31.60 15.03 -20.84
C ASN A 274 -30.89 13.72 -20.38
N SER A 275 -31.65 12.70 -20.07
CA SER A 275 -31.13 11.43 -19.55
C SER A 275 -30.21 10.68 -20.52
N ILE A 276 -30.37 10.85 -21.83
CA ILE A 276 -29.50 10.24 -22.84
C ILE A 276 -28.15 10.98 -22.84
N GLU A 277 -28.17 12.31 -22.82
CA GLU A 277 -26.96 13.13 -22.76
C GLU A 277 -26.16 12.90 -21.48
N LEU A 278 -26.85 12.67 -20.36
CA LEU A 278 -26.21 12.33 -19.09
C LEU A 278 -25.57 10.94 -19.12
N ARG A 279 -26.23 9.97 -19.75
CA ARG A 279 -25.67 8.61 -19.91
C ARG A 279 -24.41 8.63 -20.77
N ASP A 280 -24.43 9.38 -21.85
CA ASP A 280 -23.36 9.41 -22.85
C ASP A 280 -22.29 10.48 -22.52
N LEU A 281 -22.39 11.11 -21.35
CA LEU A 281 -21.48 12.17 -20.94
C LEU A 281 -20.11 11.62 -20.58
N GLU A 282 -19.08 12.15 -21.20
CA GLU A 282 -17.69 11.87 -20.85
C GLU A 282 -17.14 12.97 -19.95
N MET A 283 -16.95 12.67 -18.67
CA MET A 283 -16.50 13.65 -17.66
C MET A 283 -15.08 14.20 -17.89
N ASP A 284 -14.25 13.52 -18.69
CA ASP A 284 -12.91 13.96 -19.07
C ASP A 284 -12.89 14.86 -20.32
N ILE A 285 -14.02 15.06 -20.96
CA ILE A 285 -14.17 16.03 -22.05
C ILE A 285 -14.64 17.36 -21.47
N PRO A 286 -13.85 18.44 -21.63
CA PRO A 286 -14.25 19.76 -21.15
C PRO A 286 -15.48 20.29 -21.88
N VAL A 287 -16.15 21.24 -21.26
CA VAL A 287 -17.22 22.00 -21.88
C VAL A 287 -16.77 23.44 -22.15
N TYR A 288 -17.31 24.02 -23.18
CA TYR A 288 -17.10 25.44 -23.49
C TYR A 288 -18.36 26.24 -23.14
N LEU A 289 -18.18 27.39 -22.47
CA LEU A 289 -19.22 28.35 -22.19
C LEU A 289 -18.80 29.72 -22.68
N ALA A 290 -19.48 30.24 -23.73
CA ALA A 290 -19.18 31.56 -24.28
C ALA A 290 -19.39 32.68 -23.27
N GLN A 291 -20.31 32.50 -22.31
CA GLN A 291 -20.57 33.45 -21.22
C GLN A 291 -19.32 33.74 -20.38
N TYR A 292 -18.39 32.80 -20.33
CA TYR A 292 -17.12 32.92 -19.62
C TYR A 292 -15.92 32.97 -20.56
N GLY A 293 -16.11 32.69 -21.85
CA GLY A 293 -15.06 32.69 -22.85
C GLY A 293 -13.96 31.66 -22.58
N CYS A 294 -14.26 30.53 -21.91
CA CYS A 294 -13.27 29.56 -21.52
C CYS A 294 -13.77 28.11 -21.56
N TYR A 295 -12.81 27.18 -21.51
CA TYR A 295 -13.06 25.76 -21.33
C TYR A 295 -13.13 25.43 -19.85
N LEU A 296 -14.03 24.52 -19.50
CA LEU A 296 -14.33 24.16 -18.12
C LEU A 296 -14.36 22.65 -17.97
N ALA A 297 -13.66 22.13 -16.98
CA ALA A 297 -13.78 20.73 -16.59
C ALA A 297 -15.01 20.53 -15.71
N ILE A 298 -15.68 19.42 -15.88
CA ILE A 298 -16.85 19.05 -15.09
C ILE A 298 -16.36 18.45 -13.77
N ILE A 299 -16.69 19.08 -12.62
CA ILE A 299 -16.37 18.56 -11.29
C ILE A 299 -17.53 17.73 -10.73
N GLU A 300 -18.74 18.27 -10.85
CA GLU A 300 -19.93 17.67 -10.25
C GLU A 300 -21.16 17.99 -11.09
N ILE A 301 -22.07 17.04 -11.22
CA ILE A 301 -23.39 17.21 -11.81
C ILE A 301 -24.42 16.68 -10.83
N LYS A 302 -25.38 17.54 -10.46
CA LYS A 302 -26.54 17.18 -9.65
C LYS A 302 -27.79 17.32 -10.50
N THR A 303 -28.44 16.19 -10.77
CA THR A 303 -29.70 16.20 -11.52
C THR A 303 -30.83 16.78 -10.68
N LYS A 304 -31.63 17.66 -11.31
CA LYS A 304 -32.84 18.23 -10.77
C LYS A 304 -34.04 17.76 -11.63
N GLU A 305 -35.20 18.33 -11.41
CA GLU A 305 -36.37 18.05 -12.22
C GLU A 305 -36.28 18.65 -13.63
N ASN A 306 -37.03 18.13 -14.58
CA ASN A 306 -37.17 18.65 -15.95
C ASN A 306 -35.87 18.79 -16.75
N ASP A 307 -35.01 17.74 -16.72
CA ASP A 307 -33.73 17.71 -17.42
C ASP A 307 -32.78 18.86 -17.04
N ILE A 308 -32.97 19.45 -15.87
CA ILE A 308 -32.10 20.50 -15.36
C ILE A 308 -31.02 19.87 -14.46
N CYS A 309 -29.79 20.25 -14.71
CA CYS A 309 -28.64 19.81 -13.92
C CYS A 309 -27.90 21.01 -13.33
N GLU A 310 -27.64 20.95 -12.05
CA GLU A 310 -26.70 21.88 -11.40
C GLU A 310 -25.28 21.34 -11.60
N CYS A 311 -24.50 22.09 -12.38
CA CYS A 311 -23.17 21.70 -12.77
C CYS A 311 -22.14 22.59 -12.08
N LYS A 312 -21.19 21.98 -11.38
CA LYS A 312 -20.01 22.63 -10.82
C LYS A 312 -18.84 22.43 -11.78
N LEU A 313 -18.34 23.51 -12.32
CA LEU A 313 -17.40 23.54 -13.43
C LEU A 313 -16.12 24.28 -13.04
N LEU A 314 -14.95 23.69 -13.32
CA LEU A 314 -13.64 24.28 -13.06
C LEU A 314 -13.02 24.83 -14.34
N LYS A 315 -12.59 26.07 -14.34
CA LYS A 315 -11.86 26.68 -15.46
C LYS A 315 -10.51 25.96 -15.67
N LEU A 316 -10.25 25.61 -16.94
CA LEU A 316 -9.00 25.00 -17.42
C LEU A 316 -8.03 26.03 -18.00
#